data_520360280eb4459cd6cefacf3fb82628
#
_entry.id   520360280eb4459cd6cefacf3fb82628
#
_cell.length_a   1.000
_cell.length_b   1.000
_cell.length_c   1.000
_cell.angle_alpha   90.00
_cell.angle_beta   90.00
_cell.angle_gamma   90.00
#
_symmetry.space_group_name_H-M   'P 1'
#
loop_
_entity.id
_entity.type
_entity.pdbx_description
1 polymer ?
#
loop_
_entity_poly.entity_id
_entity_poly.type
_entity_poly.pdbx_seq_one_letter_code
_entity_poly.pdbx_strand_id
1 'polypeptide(L)'
;MSAVPLRNNKAAASSVRSVTVLGATGSIGDSTMDLLRASPGRYRVEALTANGNVEALAKLAKEFSARYVAIADTSKFAELKAALAGTSTECGAGESAVIEAGARPADWVMAAVSGAAGLKPALAAVDRGAHVALANKECLVCAGDFFMQRAAKAGACILPADSEHNALFQALASGNRDELVRVIITASGGPFRTWKPANIEQATLEQALKHPNWSMGQKITIDSASMMNKGLEVIEASYLFALSPDEIDVLVHPQSIIHGMVEFSDRSVMAQLGAPDMRTPIAHCLGWPDRIKGPAAKLDLAKIGQLTFEAPDFERFPGLRLAFDSLRTGKGATTVYNAANEVAVAAFIAGKIRFGAIARLVEATLDDWIRGGNRAPLTSADDAISVDHVARNRAAALLPQIALKAS
;
A
#
# COMPACT_ATOMS: atom_id res chain seq x y z
N MET A 1 -16.09 -16.43 -5.63
CA MET A 1 -16.04 -16.02 -4.21
C MET A 1 -14.99 -14.90 -4.09
N SER A 2 -15.26 -13.85 -3.31
CA SER A 2 -14.31 -12.74 -3.12
C SER A 2 -13.09 -13.24 -2.34
N ALA A 3 -11.86 -12.83 -2.77
CA ALA A 3 -10.64 -13.12 -2.05
C ALA A 3 -10.51 -12.28 -0.76
N VAL A 4 -11.36 -11.27 -0.58
CA VAL A 4 -11.46 -10.48 0.66
C VAL A 4 -12.65 -11.01 1.47
N PRO A 5 -12.43 -11.62 2.65
CA PRO A 5 -13.49 -12.18 3.46
C PRO A 5 -14.24 -11.06 4.20
N LEU A 6 -15.55 -10.99 4.03
CA LEU A 6 -16.39 -9.99 4.70
C LEU A 6 -17.03 -10.47 6.02
N ARG A 7 -16.90 -11.76 6.39
CA ARG A 7 -17.46 -12.33 7.62
C ARG A 7 -16.49 -13.26 8.34
N ASN A 8 -16.57 -13.26 9.66
CA ASN A 8 -15.76 -14.11 10.55
C ASN A 8 -16.25 -15.58 10.50
N ASN A 9 -15.44 -16.47 9.96
CA ASN A 9 -15.53 -17.88 10.32
C ASN A 9 -14.59 -18.13 11.52
N LYS A 10 -15.13 -18.42 12.69
CA LYS A 10 -14.33 -18.76 13.88
C LYS A 10 -13.45 -19.96 13.56
N ALA A 11 -12.16 -19.75 13.41
CA ALA A 11 -11.16 -20.80 13.39
C ALA A 11 -10.64 -21.01 14.81
N ALA A 12 -10.48 -22.24 15.23
CA ALA A 12 -9.95 -22.59 16.55
C ALA A 12 -8.49 -22.17 16.66
N ALA A 13 -8.22 -21.17 17.50
CA ALA A 13 -6.87 -20.67 17.77
C ALA A 13 -6.22 -21.44 18.93
N SER A 14 -5.42 -22.45 18.66
CA SER A 14 -4.51 -23.05 19.66
C SER A 14 -3.13 -23.44 19.11
N SER A 15 -2.84 -23.19 17.84
CA SER A 15 -1.53 -23.48 17.24
C SER A 15 -0.70 -22.21 17.06
N VAL A 16 0.64 -22.34 17.27
CA VAL A 16 1.60 -21.28 16.93
C VAL A 16 1.50 -20.96 15.44
N ARG A 17 1.12 -19.73 15.09
CA ARG A 17 0.95 -19.30 13.70
C ARG A 17 2.30 -19.01 13.05
N SER A 18 2.57 -19.59 11.88
CA SER A 18 3.77 -19.29 11.12
C SER A 18 3.57 -17.99 10.31
N VAL A 19 4.60 -17.13 10.32
CA VAL A 19 4.54 -15.80 9.68
C VAL A 19 5.76 -15.55 8.80
N THR A 20 5.52 -14.91 7.64
CA THR A 20 6.55 -14.35 6.77
C THR A 20 6.37 -12.85 6.69
N VAL A 21 7.47 -12.07 6.76
CA VAL A 21 7.43 -10.61 6.61
C VAL A 21 8.30 -10.21 5.42
N LEU A 22 7.66 -9.92 4.30
CA LEU A 22 8.31 -9.36 3.12
C LEU A 22 8.52 -7.86 3.32
N GLY A 23 9.78 -7.40 3.37
CA GLY A 23 10.13 -6.02 3.69
C GLY A 23 10.23 -5.74 5.20
N ALA A 24 10.80 -6.68 5.96
CA ALA A 24 10.87 -6.66 7.43
C ALA A 24 11.61 -5.45 8.03
N THR A 25 12.48 -4.78 7.28
CA THR A 25 13.28 -3.62 7.74
C THR A 25 12.71 -2.28 7.32
N GLY A 26 11.53 -2.26 6.69
CA GLY A 26 10.78 -1.04 6.38
C GLY A 26 9.80 -0.68 7.51
N SER A 27 9.16 0.49 7.43
CA SER A 27 8.27 1.01 8.49
C SER A 27 7.09 0.07 8.83
N ILE A 28 6.49 -0.57 7.83
CA ILE A 28 5.43 -1.56 8.02
C ILE A 28 6.00 -2.86 8.58
N GLY A 29 7.18 -3.27 8.10
CA GLY A 29 7.93 -4.40 8.64
C GLY A 29 8.22 -4.21 10.13
N ASP A 30 8.80 -3.08 10.52
CA ASP A 30 9.09 -2.75 11.92
C ASP A 30 7.82 -2.78 12.80
N SER A 31 6.74 -2.18 12.33
CA SER A 31 5.45 -2.21 13.03
C SER A 31 4.91 -3.63 13.17
N THR A 32 5.13 -4.49 12.18
CA THR A 32 4.77 -5.92 12.24
C THR A 32 5.63 -6.65 13.25
N MET A 33 6.96 -6.45 13.21
CA MET A 33 7.88 -7.08 14.15
C MET A 33 7.62 -6.66 15.60
N ASP A 34 7.21 -5.40 15.84
CA ASP A 34 6.78 -4.94 17.16
C ASP A 34 5.58 -5.74 17.70
N LEU A 35 4.58 -6.01 16.85
CA LEU A 35 3.41 -6.81 17.24
C LEU A 35 3.79 -8.27 17.53
N LEU A 36 4.68 -8.85 16.74
CA LEU A 36 5.19 -10.21 16.99
C LEU A 36 5.93 -10.27 18.32
N ARG A 37 6.77 -9.28 18.61
CA ARG A 37 7.54 -9.13 19.86
C ARG A 37 6.63 -8.99 21.07
N ALA A 38 5.51 -8.25 20.92
CA ALA A 38 4.50 -8.08 21.97
C ALA A 38 3.65 -9.33 22.24
N SER A 39 3.82 -10.40 21.43
CA SER A 39 3.00 -11.62 21.51
C SER A 39 3.88 -12.89 21.53
N PRO A 40 4.76 -13.05 22.54
CA PRO A 40 5.74 -14.14 22.59
C PRO A 40 5.03 -15.51 22.58
N GLY A 41 5.61 -16.45 21.83
CA GLY A 41 5.10 -17.81 21.71
C GLY A 41 3.86 -18.01 20.83
N ARG A 42 3.23 -16.94 20.35
CA ARG A 42 2.07 -17.02 19.45
C ARG A 42 2.45 -17.15 17.98
N TYR A 43 3.64 -16.71 17.62
CA TYR A 43 4.09 -16.66 16.24
C TYR A 43 5.47 -17.29 16.08
N ARG A 44 5.69 -17.94 14.94
CA ARG A 44 6.97 -18.46 14.49
C ARG A 44 7.33 -17.81 13.17
N VAL A 45 8.47 -17.19 13.10
CA VAL A 45 8.94 -16.53 11.89
C VAL A 45 9.51 -17.56 10.90
N GLU A 46 8.86 -17.69 9.75
CA GLU A 46 9.30 -18.57 8.66
C GLU A 46 10.32 -17.85 7.79
N ALA A 47 9.99 -16.64 7.30
CA ALA A 47 10.90 -15.88 6.46
C ALA A 47 10.85 -14.37 6.72
N LEU A 48 11.98 -13.69 6.55
CA LEU A 48 12.11 -12.24 6.55
C LEU A 48 12.85 -11.78 5.31
N THR A 49 12.46 -10.63 4.74
CA THR A 49 13.21 -10.04 3.63
C THR A 49 13.56 -8.57 3.86
N ALA A 50 14.64 -8.12 3.24
CA ALA A 50 15.04 -6.73 3.18
C ALA A 50 15.60 -6.38 1.80
N ASN A 51 15.70 -5.09 1.47
CA ASN A 51 16.38 -4.67 0.25
C ASN A 51 17.90 -4.77 0.39
N GLY A 52 18.53 -3.93 1.25
CA GLY A 52 19.98 -3.87 1.41
C GLY A 52 20.44 -3.73 2.87
N ASN A 53 19.51 -3.66 3.85
CA ASN A 53 19.87 -3.46 5.26
C ASN A 53 20.19 -4.80 5.94
N VAL A 54 21.46 -5.23 5.82
CA VAL A 54 21.97 -6.48 6.38
C VAL A 54 21.92 -6.51 7.90
N GLU A 55 22.35 -5.40 8.55
CA GLU A 55 22.43 -5.34 10.02
C GLU A 55 21.05 -5.56 10.66
N ALA A 56 20.05 -4.80 10.21
CA ALA A 56 18.69 -4.92 10.73
C ALA A 56 18.09 -6.29 10.42
N LEU A 57 18.30 -6.83 9.20
CA LEU A 57 17.77 -8.14 8.82
C LEU A 57 18.38 -9.26 9.67
N ALA A 58 19.69 -9.26 9.85
CA ALA A 58 20.39 -10.27 10.66
C ALA A 58 20.02 -10.18 12.15
N LYS A 59 19.82 -8.98 12.68
CA LYS A 59 19.33 -8.76 14.05
C LYS A 59 17.94 -9.37 14.23
N LEU A 60 17.00 -9.08 13.33
CA LEU A 60 15.64 -9.65 13.37
C LEU A 60 15.67 -11.18 13.20
N ALA A 61 16.50 -11.70 12.30
CA ALA A 61 16.63 -13.13 12.09
C ALA A 61 17.05 -13.87 13.37
N LYS A 62 18.03 -13.33 14.09
CA LYS A 62 18.50 -13.89 15.37
C LYS A 62 17.48 -13.75 16.48
N GLU A 63 16.85 -12.56 16.61
CA GLU A 63 15.85 -12.27 17.65
C GLU A 63 14.66 -13.24 17.55
N PHE A 64 14.16 -13.49 16.34
CA PHE A 64 12.97 -14.31 16.11
C PHE A 64 13.29 -15.75 15.68
N SER A 65 14.57 -16.13 15.63
CA SER A 65 14.99 -17.46 15.15
C SER A 65 14.37 -17.79 13.78
N ALA A 66 14.40 -16.82 12.86
CA ALA A 66 13.80 -16.96 11.53
C ALA A 66 14.44 -18.13 10.78
N ARG A 67 13.64 -18.95 10.09
CA ARG A 67 14.15 -20.08 9.33
C ARG A 67 14.90 -19.68 8.07
N TYR A 68 14.41 -18.62 7.42
CA TYR A 68 14.94 -18.11 6.16
C TYR A 68 15.01 -16.59 6.16
N VAL A 69 16.04 -16.04 5.53
CA VAL A 69 16.08 -14.61 5.21
C VAL A 69 16.57 -14.38 3.79
N ALA A 70 16.03 -13.34 3.13
CA ALA A 70 16.46 -12.95 1.79
C ALA A 70 16.77 -11.45 1.72
N ILE A 71 17.89 -11.11 1.06
CA ILE A 71 18.26 -9.75 0.75
C ILE A 71 18.16 -9.51 -0.76
N ALA A 72 17.46 -8.44 -1.18
CA ALA A 72 17.25 -8.18 -2.60
C ALA A 72 18.54 -7.75 -3.30
N ASP A 73 19.38 -6.96 -2.62
CA ASP A 73 20.69 -6.55 -3.13
C ASP A 73 21.69 -7.70 -3.06
N THR A 74 22.00 -8.29 -4.23
CA THR A 74 22.91 -9.42 -4.35
C THR A 74 24.35 -9.09 -3.90
N SER A 75 24.76 -7.82 -3.97
CA SER A 75 26.10 -7.39 -3.51
C SER A 75 26.28 -7.54 -2.01
N LYS A 76 25.18 -7.63 -1.26
CA LYS A 76 25.12 -7.77 0.20
C LYS A 76 25.08 -9.22 0.70
N PHE A 77 25.08 -10.20 -0.21
CA PHE A 77 24.92 -11.61 0.19
C PHE A 77 26.04 -12.12 1.09
N ALA A 78 27.29 -11.82 0.77
CA ALA A 78 28.43 -12.27 1.58
C ALA A 78 28.41 -11.67 2.99
N GLU A 79 28.03 -10.40 3.12
CA GLU A 79 27.87 -9.69 4.39
C GLU A 79 26.74 -10.32 5.22
N LEU A 80 25.57 -10.61 4.60
CA LEU A 80 24.45 -11.27 5.27
C LEU A 80 24.84 -12.66 5.78
N LYS A 81 25.50 -13.48 4.95
CA LYS A 81 25.94 -14.81 5.32
C LYS A 81 26.92 -14.79 6.50
N ALA A 82 27.85 -13.83 6.50
CA ALA A 82 28.77 -13.65 7.62
C ALA A 82 28.04 -13.21 8.90
N ALA A 83 27.08 -12.29 8.80
CA ALA A 83 26.29 -11.82 9.94
C ALA A 83 25.42 -12.91 10.57
N LEU A 84 25.04 -13.95 9.82
CA LEU A 84 24.26 -15.11 10.28
C LEU A 84 25.11 -16.31 10.71
N ALA A 85 26.43 -16.19 10.67
CA ALA A 85 27.32 -17.29 11.08
C ALA A 85 26.99 -17.78 12.51
N GLY A 86 26.95 -19.09 12.70
CA GLY A 86 26.60 -19.73 13.98
C GLY A 86 25.10 -19.82 14.27
N THR A 87 24.23 -19.39 13.33
CA THR A 87 22.77 -19.61 13.42
C THR A 87 22.34 -20.76 12.49
N SER A 88 21.11 -21.25 12.68
CA SER A 88 20.46 -22.22 11.77
C SER A 88 19.65 -21.54 10.67
N THR A 89 19.69 -20.21 10.57
CA THR A 89 18.93 -19.43 9.58
C THR A 89 19.53 -19.63 8.19
N GLU A 90 18.71 -20.10 7.24
CA GLU A 90 19.06 -20.15 5.82
C GLU A 90 19.02 -18.72 5.23
N CYS A 91 19.86 -18.43 4.22
CA CYS A 91 19.84 -17.12 3.60
C CYS A 91 20.01 -17.19 2.08
N GLY A 92 19.34 -16.26 1.39
CA GLY A 92 19.40 -16.07 -0.06
C GLY A 92 19.57 -14.60 -0.44
N ALA A 93 19.86 -14.35 -1.73
CA ALA A 93 19.96 -13.00 -2.26
C ALA A 93 19.37 -12.90 -3.67
N GLY A 94 18.94 -11.68 -4.03
CA GLY A 94 18.33 -11.36 -5.33
C GLY A 94 16.82 -11.61 -5.37
N GLU A 95 16.23 -11.29 -6.51
CA GLU A 95 14.78 -11.39 -6.71
C GLU A 95 14.24 -12.80 -6.46
N SER A 96 14.91 -13.83 -6.96
CA SER A 96 14.50 -15.23 -6.77
C SER A 96 14.41 -15.63 -5.30
N ALA A 97 15.38 -15.20 -4.47
CA ALA A 97 15.37 -15.46 -3.05
C ALA A 97 14.24 -14.73 -2.30
N VAL A 98 13.91 -13.52 -2.73
CA VAL A 98 12.76 -12.78 -2.17
C VAL A 98 11.43 -13.43 -2.57
N ILE A 99 11.31 -13.94 -3.81
CA ILE A 99 10.15 -14.72 -4.25
C ILE A 99 10.04 -16.04 -3.46
N GLU A 100 11.17 -16.74 -3.24
CA GLU A 100 11.22 -17.93 -2.40
C GLU A 100 10.68 -17.66 -1.00
N ALA A 101 11.06 -16.54 -0.38
CA ALA A 101 10.55 -16.16 0.95
C ALA A 101 9.01 -16.07 0.97
N GLY A 102 8.38 -15.53 -0.09
CA GLY A 102 6.93 -15.52 -0.26
C GLY A 102 6.32 -16.90 -0.49
N ALA A 103 7.05 -17.79 -1.17
CA ALA A 103 6.61 -19.15 -1.46
C ALA A 103 6.78 -20.12 -0.27
N ARG A 104 7.55 -19.80 0.76
CA ARG A 104 7.77 -20.69 1.93
C ARG A 104 6.48 -20.86 2.74
N PRO A 105 6.29 -22.04 3.38
CA PRO A 105 5.02 -22.37 4.05
C PRO A 105 4.82 -21.52 5.32
N ALA A 106 4.04 -20.47 5.20
CA ALA A 106 3.58 -19.62 6.30
C ALA A 106 2.06 -19.48 6.26
N ASP A 107 1.43 -19.46 7.43
CA ASP A 107 -0.02 -19.28 7.56
C ASP A 107 -0.43 -17.84 7.24
N TRP A 108 0.48 -16.89 7.48
CA TRP A 108 0.25 -15.47 7.31
C TRP A 108 1.49 -14.78 6.75
N VAL A 109 1.27 -13.88 5.79
CA VAL A 109 2.34 -13.14 5.12
C VAL A 109 2.04 -11.66 5.15
N MET A 110 2.98 -10.84 5.67
CA MET A 110 2.98 -9.40 5.47
C MET A 110 3.66 -9.09 4.14
N ALA A 111 2.93 -8.53 3.20
CA ALA A 111 3.45 -8.06 1.92
C ALA A 111 3.73 -6.55 2.00
N ALA A 112 4.94 -6.17 2.42
CA ALA A 112 5.34 -4.78 2.65
C ALA A 112 6.61 -4.37 1.87
N VAL A 113 6.91 -5.04 0.76
CA VAL A 113 7.92 -4.59 -0.20
C VAL A 113 7.32 -3.49 -1.07
N SER A 114 7.89 -2.29 -1.06
CA SER A 114 7.36 -1.14 -1.79
C SER A 114 7.54 -1.27 -3.31
N GLY A 115 6.60 -0.70 -4.07
CA GLY A 115 6.64 -0.63 -5.53
C GLY A 115 6.37 -1.97 -6.24
N ALA A 116 6.54 -1.99 -7.56
CA ALA A 116 6.27 -3.16 -8.40
C ALA A 116 7.13 -4.39 -8.05
N ALA A 117 8.30 -4.20 -7.41
CA ALA A 117 9.17 -5.29 -6.96
C ALA A 117 8.49 -6.22 -5.93
N GLY A 118 7.48 -5.75 -5.22
CA GLY A 118 6.71 -6.56 -4.27
C GLY A 118 5.67 -7.47 -4.90
N LEU A 119 5.34 -7.30 -6.19
CA LEU A 119 4.27 -8.04 -6.87
C LEU A 119 4.54 -9.56 -6.91
N LYS A 120 5.69 -9.98 -7.42
CA LYS A 120 6.02 -11.41 -7.56
C LYS A 120 6.13 -12.14 -6.22
N PRO A 121 6.81 -11.59 -5.18
CA PRO A 121 6.82 -12.23 -3.86
C PRO A 121 5.44 -12.32 -3.20
N ALA A 122 4.59 -11.29 -3.36
CA ALA A 122 3.23 -11.33 -2.86
C ALA A 122 2.38 -12.39 -3.58
N LEU A 123 2.50 -12.50 -4.92
CA LEU A 123 1.84 -13.54 -5.70
C LEU A 123 2.30 -14.95 -5.30
N ALA A 124 3.58 -15.14 -4.98
CA ALA A 124 4.07 -16.43 -4.50
C ALA A 124 3.40 -16.87 -3.19
N ALA A 125 3.09 -15.92 -2.29
CA ALA A 125 2.31 -16.18 -1.09
C ALA A 125 0.82 -16.45 -1.42
N VAL A 126 0.25 -15.69 -2.34
CA VAL A 126 -1.13 -15.85 -2.83
C VAL A 126 -1.33 -17.24 -3.43
N ASP A 127 -0.41 -17.71 -4.27
CA ASP A 127 -0.51 -19.01 -4.95
C ASP A 127 -0.61 -20.19 -4.00
N ARG A 128 -0.14 -20.04 -2.77
CA ARG A 128 -0.22 -21.06 -1.72
C ARG A 128 -1.55 -21.04 -0.94
N GLY A 129 -2.44 -20.09 -1.24
CA GLY A 129 -3.66 -19.91 -0.45
C GLY A 129 -3.41 -19.30 0.94
N ALA A 130 -2.31 -18.55 1.14
CA ALA A 130 -1.98 -17.94 2.42
C ALA A 130 -2.93 -16.79 2.80
N HIS A 131 -2.98 -16.45 4.09
CA HIS A 131 -3.50 -15.15 4.51
C HIS A 131 -2.44 -14.08 4.22
N VAL A 132 -2.72 -13.16 3.32
CA VAL A 132 -1.79 -12.11 2.90
C VAL A 132 -2.28 -10.76 3.42
N ALA A 133 -1.58 -10.19 4.39
CA ALA A 133 -1.76 -8.81 4.82
C ALA A 133 -1.06 -7.91 3.79
N LEU A 134 -1.84 -7.28 2.93
CA LEU A 134 -1.34 -6.50 1.82
C LEU A 134 -1.17 -5.04 2.25
N ALA A 135 0.09 -4.62 2.38
CA ALA A 135 0.49 -3.23 2.63
C ALA A 135 1.10 -2.57 1.38
N ASN A 136 1.49 -3.38 0.38
CA ASN A 136 1.96 -2.90 -0.90
C ASN A 136 0.77 -2.67 -1.84
N LYS A 137 0.28 -1.43 -1.87
CA LYS A 137 -0.84 -1.03 -2.74
C LYS A 137 -0.50 -1.13 -4.23
N GLU A 138 0.78 -1.03 -4.58
CA GLU A 138 1.24 -1.11 -5.96
C GLU A 138 0.96 -2.48 -6.59
N CYS A 139 0.85 -3.56 -5.80
CA CYS A 139 0.42 -4.87 -6.29
C CYS A 139 -0.96 -4.80 -6.95
N LEU A 140 -1.90 -4.08 -6.35
CA LEU A 140 -3.26 -3.92 -6.89
C LEU A 140 -3.33 -2.81 -7.93
N VAL A 141 -2.64 -1.70 -7.72
CA VAL A 141 -2.59 -0.60 -8.68
C VAL A 141 -2.01 -1.07 -10.03
N CYS A 142 -0.97 -1.91 -10.00
CA CYS A 142 -0.31 -2.39 -11.21
C CYS A 142 -0.98 -3.63 -11.83
N ALA A 143 -1.59 -4.51 -11.02
CA ALA A 143 -2.07 -5.81 -11.50
C ALA A 143 -3.38 -6.24 -10.83
N GLY A 144 -4.25 -5.29 -10.41
CA GLY A 144 -5.37 -5.55 -9.51
C GLY A 144 -6.29 -6.68 -9.94
N ASP A 145 -6.83 -6.64 -11.17
CA ASP A 145 -7.71 -7.70 -11.70
C ASP A 145 -7.03 -9.07 -11.67
N PHE A 146 -5.82 -9.15 -12.19
CA PHE A 146 -5.04 -10.38 -12.24
C PHE A 146 -4.71 -10.90 -10.83
N PHE A 147 -4.28 -9.99 -9.93
CA PHE A 147 -3.93 -10.34 -8.54
C PHE A 147 -5.14 -10.89 -7.79
N MET A 148 -6.28 -10.22 -7.85
CA MET A 148 -7.49 -10.63 -7.13
C MET A 148 -8.11 -11.91 -7.70
N GLN A 149 -8.10 -12.09 -9.03
CA GLN A 149 -8.53 -13.34 -9.66
C GLN A 149 -7.65 -14.53 -9.24
N ARG A 150 -6.32 -14.30 -9.18
CA ARG A 150 -5.38 -15.32 -8.75
C ARG A 150 -5.54 -15.68 -7.27
N ALA A 151 -5.78 -14.68 -6.42
CA ALA A 151 -6.08 -14.88 -5.01
C ALA A 151 -7.37 -15.70 -4.81
N ALA A 152 -8.43 -15.36 -5.53
CA ALA A 152 -9.69 -16.10 -5.48
C ALA A 152 -9.53 -17.56 -5.95
N LYS A 153 -8.77 -17.79 -7.04
CA LYS A 153 -8.50 -19.13 -7.57
C LYS A 153 -7.67 -19.99 -6.61
N ALA A 154 -6.69 -19.39 -5.92
CA ALA A 154 -5.85 -20.08 -4.95
C ALA A 154 -6.51 -20.26 -3.57
N GLY A 155 -7.67 -19.64 -3.33
CA GLY A 155 -8.31 -19.61 -2.01
C GLY A 155 -7.54 -18.77 -0.99
N ALA A 156 -6.69 -17.83 -1.44
CA ALA A 156 -5.97 -16.93 -0.58
C ALA A 156 -6.90 -15.89 0.04
N CYS A 157 -6.60 -15.50 1.28
CA CYS A 157 -7.32 -14.46 1.99
C CYS A 157 -6.50 -13.17 1.97
N ILE A 158 -6.97 -12.16 1.25
CA ILE A 158 -6.33 -10.85 1.18
C ILE A 158 -6.90 -9.95 2.27
N LEU A 159 -6.01 -9.49 3.16
CA LEU A 159 -6.33 -8.63 4.30
C LEU A 159 -5.68 -7.26 4.07
N PRO A 160 -6.44 -6.18 3.93
CA PRO A 160 -5.86 -4.86 3.69
C PRO A 160 -5.13 -4.36 4.95
N ALA A 161 -3.84 -4.05 4.83
CA ALA A 161 -3.03 -3.52 5.92
C ALA A 161 -2.87 -1.99 5.87
N ASP A 162 -3.24 -1.34 4.78
CA ASP A 162 -3.37 0.12 4.73
C ASP A 162 -4.51 0.59 5.62
N SER A 163 -4.36 1.71 6.33
CA SER A 163 -5.28 2.13 7.40
C SER A 163 -6.70 2.38 6.89
N GLU A 164 -6.84 3.03 5.74
CA GLU A 164 -8.13 3.36 5.14
C GLU A 164 -8.85 2.11 4.64
N HIS A 165 -8.12 1.24 3.94
CA HIS A 165 -8.70 -0.02 3.43
C HIS A 165 -9.04 -0.98 4.55
N ASN A 166 -8.23 -1.04 5.61
CA ASN A 166 -8.55 -1.80 6.80
C ASN A 166 -9.80 -1.27 7.52
N ALA A 167 -9.97 0.06 7.53
CA ALA A 167 -11.17 0.69 8.07
C ALA A 167 -12.42 0.33 7.25
N LEU A 168 -12.33 0.40 5.90
CA LEU A 168 -13.41 -0.04 5.02
C LEU A 168 -13.72 -1.52 5.20
N PHE A 169 -12.72 -2.37 5.28
CA PHE A 169 -12.87 -3.81 5.51
C PHE A 169 -13.64 -4.11 6.81
N GLN A 170 -13.35 -3.37 7.88
CA GLN A 170 -14.07 -3.50 9.16
C GLN A 170 -15.49 -2.96 9.07
N ALA A 171 -15.71 -1.82 8.41
CA ALA A 171 -17.02 -1.20 8.29
C ALA A 171 -17.94 -1.99 7.36
N LEU A 172 -17.43 -2.56 6.26
CA LEU A 172 -18.18 -3.45 5.34
C LEU A 172 -18.73 -4.70 6.02
N ALA A 173 -18.09 -5.16 7.10
CA ALA A 173 -18.58 -6.31 7.87
C ALA A 173 -19.90 -6.05 8.62
N SER A 174 -20.38 -4.81 8.68
CA SER A 174 -21.64 -4.43 9.34
C SER A 174 -22.89 -4.61 8.46
N GLY A 175 -22.74 -4.87 7.16
CA GLY A 175 -23.86 -5.11 6.22
C GLY A 175 -23.50 -6.10 5.12
N ASN A 176 -24.38 -6.24 4.13
CA ASN A 176 -24.15 -7.06 2.96
C ASN A 176 -23.69 -6.21 1.76
N ARG A 177 -23.01 -6.83 0.79
CA ARG A 177 -22.54 -6.14 -0.42
C ARG A 177 -23.69 -5.51 -1.23
N ASP A 178 -24.82 -6.17 -1.31
CA ASP A 178 -25.99 -5.70 -2.07
C ASP A 178 -26.69 -4.50 -1.41
N GLU A 179 -26.38 -4.22 -0.14
CA GLU A 179 -26.88 -3.07 0.61
C GLU A 179 -25.94 -1.87 0.54
N LEU A 180 -24.72 -2.05 -0.01
CA LEU A 180 -23.71 -1.01 -0.11
C LEU A 180 -24.10 0.03 -1.17
N VAL A 181 -24.10 1.31 -0.76
CA VAL A 181 -24.27 2.45 -1.68
C VAL A 181 -22.90 2.95 -2.12
N ARG A 182 -22.00 3.21 -1.16
CA ARG A 182 -20.63 3.68 -1.45
C ARG A 182 -19.70 3.47 -0.27
N VAL A 183 -18.41 3.49 -0.56
CA VAL A 183 -17.37 3.64 0.45
C VAL A 183 -16.84 5.08 0.42
N ILE A 184 -16.34 5.55 1.56
CA ILE A 184 -15.78 6.89 1.70
C ILE A 184 -14.38 6.75 2.32
N ILE A 185 -13.36 7.05 1.51
CA ILE A 185 -11.96 7.02 1.92
C ILE A 185 -11.59 8.39 2.48
N THR A 186 -11.07 8.44 3.70
CA THR A 186 -10.64 9.72 4.28
C THR A 186 -9.20 10.05 3.88
N ALA A 187 -8.90 11.34 3.81
CA ALA A 187 -7.57 11.87 3.55
C ALA A 187 -7.22 12.98 4.55
N SER A 188 -5.97 13.08 5.00
CA SER A 188 -5.55 14.24 5.82
C SER A 188 -5.59 15.57 5.04
N GLY A 189 -5.55 15.49 3.70
CA GLY A 189 -5.40 16.64 2.80
C GLY A 189 -3.95 17.10 2.64
N GLY A 190 -3.00 16.47 3.34
CA GLY A 190 -1.58 16.79 3.27
C GLY A 190 -1.20 18.18 3.82
N PRO A 191 0.07 18.57 3.70
CA PRO A 191 0.56 19.85 4.22
C PRO A 191 0.04 21.06 3.46
N PHE A 192 -0.45 20.89 2.22
CA PHE A 192 -0.86 21.99 1.34
C PHE A 192 -2.38 22.20 1.29
N ARG A 193 -3.15 21.51 2.15
CA ARG A 193 -4.61 21.54 2.18
C ARG A 193 -5.19 22.97 2.15
N THR A 194 -4.57 23.92 2.85
CA THR A 194 -5.03 25.31 2.94
C THR A 194 -4.26 26.28 2.05
N TRP A 195 -3.34 25.78 1.22
CA TRP A 195 -2.49 26.63 0.39
C TRP A 195 -3.18 27.09 -0.89
N LYS A 196 -2.79 28.29 -1.37
CA LYS A 196 -3.22 28.75 -2.69
C LYS A 196 -2.52 27.97 -3.81
N PRO A 197 -3.16 27.75 -4.97
CA PRO A 197 -2.59 26.96 -6.08
C PRO A 197 -1.18 27.42 -6.50
N ALA A 198 -0.98 28.75 -6.62
CA ALA A 198 0.32 29.31 -7.00
C ALA A 198 1.46 28.96 -6.02
N ASN A 199 1.15 28.82 -4.73
CA ASN A 199 2.14 28.43 -3.73
C ASN A 199 2.42 26.91 -3.77
N ILE A 200 1.39 26.10 -4.06
CA ILE A 200 1.54 24.65 -4.23
C ILE A 200 2.46 24.34 -5.41
N GLU A 201 2.31 25.06 -6.53
CA GLU A 201 3.14 24.89 -7.73
C GLU A 201 4.64 24.97 -7.41
N GLN A 202 5.03 25.86 -6.47
CA GLN A 202 6.42 26.15 -6.13
C GLN A 202 6.85 25.57 -4.78
N ALA A 203 6.07 24.64 -4.20
CA ALA A 203 6.37 24.06 -2.92
C ALA A 203 7.74 23.37 -2.92
N THR A 204 8.51 23.59 -1.86
CA THR A 204 9.82 22.97 -1.71
C THR A 204 9.71 21.52 -1.21
N LEU A 205 10.78 20.74 -1.38
CA LEU A 205 10.88 19.39 -0.84
C LEU A 205 10.66 19.37 0.69
N GLU A 206 11.29 20.30 1.41
CA GLU A 206 11.13 20.40 2.87
C GLU A 206 9.68 20.64 3.28
N GLN A 207 8.95 21.48 2.53
CA GLN A 207 7.55 21.77 2.78
C GLN A 207 6.66 20.54 2.48
N ALA A 208 6.95 19.83 1.38
CA ALA A 208 6.20 18.62 1.00
C ALA A 208 6.39 17.45 1.98
N LEU A 209 7.52 17.41 2.69
CA LEU A 209 7.83 16.38 3.69
C LEU A 209 7.19 16.63 5.08
N LYS A 210 6.53 17.77 5.30
CA LYS A 210 5.89 18.13 6.58
C LYS A 210 4.46 17.57 6.65
N HIS A 211 4.31 16.23 6.79
CA HIS A 211 2.98 15.65 6.97
C HIS A 211 2.40 16.00 8.35
N PRO A 212 1.09 16.41 8.46
CA PRO A 212 0.52 16.87 9.73
C PRO A 212 0.41 15.80 10.82
N ASN A 213 0.13 14.53 10.46
CA ASN A 213 -0.26 13.49 11.42
C ASN A 213 0.63 12.24 11.40
N TRP A 214 1.28 11.94 10.27
CA TRP A 214 2.03 10.70 10.07
C TRP A 214 3.51 10.95 9.86
N SER A 215 4.33 10.09 10.47
CA SER A 215 5.76 9.97 10.13
C SER A 215 5.92 8.82 9.14
N MET A 216 6.25 9.13 7.91
CA MET A 216 6.28 8.17 6.79
C MET A 216 7.57 8.32 5.98
N GLY A 217 7.81 7.36 5.09
CA GLY A 217 8.88 7.44 4.10
C GLY A 217 8.71 8.64 3.15
N GLN A 218 9.81 9.09 2.56
CA GLN A 218 9.85 10.30 1.75
C GLN A 218 8.88 10.27 0.55
N LYS A 219 8.84 9.14 -0.20
CA LYS A 219 7.96 8.99 -1.38
C LYS A 219 6.49 9.13 -0.99
N ILE A 220 6.02 8.35 -0.01
CA ILE A 220 4.61 8.37 0.39
C ILE A 220 4.19 9.70 1.04
N THR A 221 5.12 10.42 1.67
CA THR A 221 4.85 11.75 2.22
C THR A 221 4.59 12.77 1.11
N ILE A 222 5.37 12.72 0.01
CA ILE A 222 5.15 13.55 -1.18
C ILE A 222 3.86 13.15 -1.89
N ASP A 223 3.57 11.85 -1.99
CA ASP A 223 2.30 11.37 -2.53
C ASP A 223 1.10 11.86 -1.72
N SER A 224 1.21 11.92 -0.40
CA SER A 224 0.18 12.52 0.46
C SER A 224 0.01 14.02 0.21
N ALA A 225 1.13 14.75 0.07
CA ALA A 225 1.12 16.18 -0.21
C ALA A 225 0.46 16.54 -1.55
N SER A 226 0.58 15.66 -2.56
CA SER A 226 0.01 15.81 -3.91
C SER A 226 -1.37 15.15 -4.08
N MET A 227 -1.90 14.49 -3.06
CA MET A 227 -3.07 13.60 -3.11
C MET A 227 -2.90 12.38 -4.05
N MET A 228 -1.70 12.13 -4.59
CA MET A 228 -1.41 10.92 -5.37
C MET A 228 -1.59 9.67 -4.51
N ASN A 229 -1.18 9.68 -3.22
CA ASN A 229 -1.41 8.55 -2.32
C ASN A 229 -2.90 8.20 -2.23
N LYS A 230 -3.76 9.22 -2.11
CA LYS A 230 -5.21 8.99 -2.07
C LYS A 230 -5.73 8.46 -3.40
N GLY A 231 -5.16 8.90 -4.52
CA GLY A 231 -5.43 8.32 -5.84
C GLY A 231 -5.05 6.82 -5.92
N LEU A 232 -3.87 6.44 -5.43
CA LEU A 232 -3.46 5.03 -5.35
C LEU A 232 -4.42 4.21 -4.48
N GLU A 233 -4.89 4.78 -3.37
CA GLU A 233 -5.84 4.14 -2.47
C GLU A 233 -7.24 3.98 -3.08
N VAL A 234 -7.72 4.93 -3.87
CA VAL A 234 -8.96 4.80 -4.65
C VAL A 234 -8.85 3.61 -5.61
N ILE A 235 -7.73 3.47 -6.32
CA ILE A 235 -7.48 2.35 -7.22
C ILE A 235 -7.44 1.02 -6.45
N GLU A 236 -6.74 0.99 -5.32
CA GLU A 236 -6.65 -0.19 -4.47
C GLU A 236 -8.01 -0.61 -3.93
N ALA A 237 -8.84 0.33 -3.44
CA ALA A 237 -10.18 0.05 -2.94
C ALA A 237 -11.09 -0.55 -4.02
N SER A 238 -11.01 -0.04 -5.25
CA SER A 238 -11.76 -0.57 -6.39
C SER A 238 -11.48 -2.05 -6.60
N TYR A 239 -10.22 -2.47 -6.58
CA TYR A 239 -9.86 -3.88 -6.77
C TYR A 239 -10.12 -4.74 -5.54
N LEU A 240 -9.79 -4.26 -4.33
CA LEU A 240 -9.97 -5.02 -3.08
C LEU A 240 -11.43 -5.39 -2.83
N PHE A 241 -12.32 -4.43 -3.05
CA PHE A 241 -13.73 -4.57 -2.69
C PHE A 241 -14.65 -4.73 -3.90
N ALA A 242 -14.08 -4.88 -5.10
CA ALA A 242 -14.81 -4.98 -6.36
C ALA A 242 -15.81 -3.82 -6.54
N LEU A 243 -15.32 -2.59 -6.37
CA LEU A 243 -16.10 -1.36 -6.46
C LEU A 243 -15.90 -0.69 -7.81
N SER A 244 -16.97 -0.16 -8.38
CA SER A 244 -16.87 0.79 -9.49
C SER A 244 -16.32 2.13 -8.99
N PRO A 245 -15.72 2.97 -9.87
CA PRO A 245 -15.28 4.30 -9.46
C PRO A 245 -16.40 5.18 -8.88
N ASP A 246 -17.65 4.93 -9.26
CA ASP A 246 -18.81 5.73 -8.81
C ASP A 246 -19.34 5.28 -7.43
N GLU A 247 -18.86 4.13 -6.91
CA GLU A 247 -19.11 3.68 -5.54
C GLU A 247 -18.03 4.13 -4.55
N ILE A 248 -17.03 4.93 -4.98
CA ILE A 248 -15.93 5.37 -4.15
C ILE A 248 -15.91 6.89 -4.04
N ASP A 249 -16.08 7.40 -2.83
CA ASP A 249 -15.91 8.80 -2.50
C ASP A 249 -14.64 9.06 -1.70
N VAL A 250 -14.13 10.27 -1.79
CA VAL A 250 -13.01 10.76 -0.98
C VAL A 250 -13.47 11.96 -0.15
N LEU A 251 -13.10 11.97 1.12
CA LEU A 251 -13.40 13.06 2.03
C LEU A 251 -12.12 13.50 2.77
N VAL A 252 -11.85 14.81 2.77
CA VAL A 252 -10.71 15.34 3.53
C VAL A 252 -11.10 15.45 4.98
N HIS A 253 -10.34 14.79 5.86
CA HIS A 253 -10.50 14.75 7.32
C HIS A 253 -9.15 15.01 7.99
N PRO A 254 -8.83 16.28 8.29
CA PRO A 254 -7.49 16.68 8.72
C PRO A 254 -7.00 16.01 10.00
N GLN A 255 -7.89 15.64 10.91
CA GLN A 255 -7.52 14.99 12.19
C GLN A 255 -7.09 13.53 12.01
N SER A 256 -7.44 12.89 10.87
CA SER A 256 -7.12 11.47 10.58
C SER A 256 -7.53 10.50 11.71
N ILE A 257 -8.67 10.74 12.32
CA ILE A 257 -9.26 9.89 13.37
C ILE A 257 -10.20 8.86 12.76
N ILE A 258 -11.06 9.28 11.82
CA ILE A 258 -11.84 8.38 10.96
C ILE A 258 -10.97 8.02 9.79
N HIS A 259 -10.73 6.72 9.61
CA HIS A 259 -9.89 6.22 8.52
C HIS A 259 -10.70 5.82 7.28
N GLY A 260 -11.95 5.40 7.46
CA GLY A 260 -12.84 5.07 6.35
C GLY A 260 -14.27 4.85 6.82
N MET A 261 -15.22 5.04 5.90
CA MET A 261 -16.65 4.93 6.16
C MET A 261 -17.36 4.19 5.03
N VAL A 262 -18.52 3.62 5.34
CA VAL A 262 -19.37 2.89 4.40
C VAL A 262 -20.80 3.37 4.56
N GLU A 263 -21.45 3.76 3.46
CA GLU A 263 -22.88 4.12 3.45
C GLU A 263 -23.71 2.96 2.88
N PHE A 264 -24.75 2.58 3.60
CA PHE A 264 -25.70 1.56 3.19
C PHE A 264 -27.00 2.13 2.62
N SER A 265 -27.83 1.29 2.03
CA SER A 265 -29.08 1.65 1.34
C SER A 265 -30.11 2.33 2.24
N ASP A 266 -30.09 2.06 3.54
CA ASP A 266 -30.90 2.74 4.56
C ASP A 266 -30.37 4.12 4.96
N ARG A 267 -29.28 4.57 4.32
CA ARG A 267 -28.56 5.82 4.58
C ARG A 267 -27.76 5.86 5.88
N SER A 268 -27.66 4.73 6.59
CA SER A 268 -26.71 4.65 7.70
C SER A 268 -25.26 4.69 7.19
N VAL A 269 -24.39 5.35 7.97
CA VAL A 269 -22.96 5.42 7.69
C VAL A 269 -22.20 4.76 8.83
N MET A 270 -21.46 3.69 8.52
CA MET A 270 -20.59 3.00 9.46
C MET A 270 -19.16 3.51 9.29
N ALA A 271 -18.49 3.82 10.39
CA ALA A 271 -17.14 4.37 10.38
C ALA A 271 -16.20 3.60 11.32
N GLN A 272 -14.97 3.39 10.89
CA GLN A 272 -13.91 2.92 11.77
C GLN A 272 -13.05 4.10 12.23
N LEU A 273 -12.85 4.20 13.54
CA LEU A 273 -12.05 5.23 14.18
C LEU A 273 -10.82 4.60 14.87
N GLY A 274 -9.69 5.29 14.84
CA GLY A 274 -8.47 4.88 15.52
C GLY A 274 -7.46 6.02 15.64
N ALA A 275 -6.50 5.88 16.55
CA ALA A 275 -5.33 6.73 16.53
C ALA A 275 -4.52 6.46 15.23
N PRO A 276 -3.82 7.47 14.66
CA PRO A 276 -2.99 7.29 13.47
C PRO A 276 -1.74 6.46 13.78
N ASP A 277 -1.90 5.14 13.86
CA ASP A 277 -0.86 4.17 14.18
C ASP A 277 -1.05 2.91 13.33
N MET A 278 -0.08 2.61 12.46
CA MET A 278 -0.12 1.44 11.56
C MET A 278 -0.21 0.11 12.28
N ARG A 279 0.18 0.06 13.56
CA ARG A 279 0.04 -1.18 14.34
C ARG A 279 -1.43 -1.56 14.60
N THR A 280 -2.37 -0.62 14.47
CA THR A 280 -3.81 -0.94 14.58
C THR A 280 -4.31 -1.80 13.41
N PRO A 281 -4.20 -1.38 12.13
CA PRO A 281 -4.61 -2.20 11.00
C PRO A 281 -3.78 -3.47 10.86
N ILE A 282 -2.47 -3.43 11.14
CA ILE A 282 -1.62 -4.62 11.10
C ILE A 282 -2.03 -5.63 12.19
N ALA A 283 -2.35 -5.19 13.41
CA ALA A 283 -2.85 -6.06 14.47
C ALA A 283 -4.20 -6.71 14.10
N HIS A 284 -5.08 -5.97 13.43
CA HIS A 284 -6.32 -6.52 12.91
C HIS A 284 -6.06 -7.63 11.87
N CYS A 285 -5.18 -7.39 10.89
CA CYS A 285 -4.79 -8.41 9.90
C CYS A 285 -4.09 -9.61 10.53
N LEU A 286 -3.18 -9.37 11.50
CA LEU A 286 -2.43 -10.43 12.17
C LEU A 286 -3.31 -11.30 13.07
N GLY A 287 -4.33 -10.71 13.69
CA GLY A 287 -5.28 -11.41 14.54
C GLY A 287 -6.42 -12.09 13.78
N TRP A 288 -6.69 -11.68 12.54
CA TRP A 288 -7.85 -12.15 11.77
C TRP A 288 -8.07 -13.67 11.83
N PRO A 289 -9.32 -14.13 12.07
CA PRO A 289 -10.58 -13.36 12.18
C PRO A 289 -10.83 -12.73 13.56
N ASP A 290 -10.02 -13.01 14.55
CA ASP A 290 -10.10 -12.45 15.89
C ASP A 290 -9.38 -11.09 16.00
N ARG A 291 -9.52 -10.42 17.16
CA ARG A 291 -8.75 -9.23 17.48
C ARG A 291 -7.65 -9.57 18.48
N ILE A 292 -6.47 -9.04 18.27
CA ILE A 292 -5.36 -9.13 19.22
C ILE A 292 -5.14 -7.79 19.93
N LYS A 293 -4.50 -7.82 21.09
CA LYS A 293 -4.13 -6.60 21.81
C LYS A 293 -3.10 -5.82 20.99
N GLY A 294 -3.41 -4.58 20.66
CA GLY A 294 -2.51 -3.65 19.99
C GLY A 294 -1.91 -2.62 20.95
N PRO A 295 -0.73 -2.07 20.64
CA PRO A 295 -0.05 -1.05 21.46
C PRO A 295 -0.51 0.39 21.15
N ALA A 296 -1.38 0.60 20.15
CA ALA A 296 -1.84 1.92 19.76
C ALA A 296 -2.52 2.67 20.91
N ALA A 297 -2.41 4.00 20.92
CA ALA A 297 -3.01 4.84 21.92
C ALA A 297 -4.54 4.75 21.91
N LYS A 298 -5.14 4.79 23.09
CA LYS A 298 -6.60 4.87 23.23
C LYS A 298 -7.09 6.23 22.72
N LEU A 299 -8.15 6.23 21.89
CA LEU A 299 -8.83 7.46 21.54
C LEU A 299 -9.59 8.02 22.74
N ASP A 300 -9.41 9.31 22.96
CA ASP A 300 -10.20 10.10 23.91
C ASP A 300 -11.07 11.09 23.12
N LEU A 301 -12.27 10.64 22.75
CA LEU A 301 -13.17 11.42 21.92
C LEU A 301 -13.64 12.70 22.60
N ALA A 302 -13.74 12.71 23.93
CA ALA A 302 -14.09 13.91 24.69
C ALA A 302 -13.00 14.97 24.60
N LYS A 303 -11.72 14.56 24.63
CA LYS A 303 -10.57 15.46 24.44
C LYS A 303 -10.44 15.93 22.99
N ILE A 304 -10.74 15.09 22.01
CA ILE A 304 -10.74 15.45 20.58
C ILE A 304 -11.85 16.48 20.31
N GLY A 305 -13.03 16.31 20.88
CA GLY A 305 -14.16 17.24 20.87
C GLY A 305 -14.83 17.40 19.51
N GLN A 306 -14.07 17.72 18.44
CA GLN A 306 -14.62 18.01 17.12
C GLN A 306 -13.87 17.29 16.01
N LEU A 307 -14.61 16.77 15.05
CA LEU A 307 -14.11 16.22 13.78
C LEU A 307 -14.60 17.11 12.64
N THR A 308 -13.72 17.38 11.67
CA THR A 308 -14.02 18.25 10.53
C THR A 308 -13.83 17.51 9.22
N PHE A 309 -14.65 17.89 8.22
CA PHE A 309 -14.65 17.27 6.90
C PHE A 309 -14.74 18.33 5.82
N GLU A 310 -14.03 18.12 4.71
CA GLU A 310 -14.02 19.00 3.55
C GLU A 310 -14.11 18.15 2.27
N ALA A 311 -14.74 18.69 1.23
CA ALA A 311 -14.68 18.05 -0.09
C ALA A 311 -13.25 18.10 -0.66
N PRO A 312 -12.78 17.09 -1.40
CA PRO A 312 -11.51 17.14 -2.08
C PRO A 312 -11.53 18.17 -3.20
N ASP A 313 -10.41 18.84 -3.43
CA ASP A 313 -10.25 19.83 -4.49
C ASP A 313 -9.46 19.21 -5.65
N PHE A 314 -10.16 18.79 -6.68
CA PHE A 314 -9.60 18.12 -7.85
C PHE A 314 -8.79 19.07 -8.76
N GLU A 315 -9.00 20.38 -8.68
CA GLU A 315 -8.23 21.37 -9.44
C GLU A 315 -6.88 21.63 -8.80
N ARG A 316 -6.85 21.83 -7.47
CA ARG A 316 -5.61 22.00 -6.74
C ARG A 316 -4.78 20.70 -6.65
N PHE A 317 -5.43 19.56 -6.63
CA PHE A 317 -4.81 18.24 -6.50
C PHE A 317 -5.26 17.32 -7.63
N PRO A 318 -4.77 17.53 -8.87
CA PRO A 318 -5.22 16.77 -10.05
C PRO A 318 -4.91 15.25 -9.94
N GLY A 319 -3.95 14.87 -9.09
CA GLY A 319 -3.56 13.47 -8.88
C GLY A 319 -4.74 12.56 -8.53
N LEU A 320 -5.68 13.06 -7.72
CA LEU A 320 -6.87 12.28 -7.37
C LEU A 320 -7.82 12.11 -8.57
N ARG A 321 -8.06 13.16 -9.38
CA ARG A 321 -8.84 13.05 -10.62
C ARG A 321 -8.22 12.04 -11.59
N LEU A 322 -6.91 12.13 -11.81
CA LEU A 322 -6.17 11.23 -12.70
C LEU A 322 -6.29 9.76 -12.30
N ALA A 323 -6.39 9.47 -11.00
CA ALA A 323 -6.62 8.11 -10.51
C ALA A 323 -8.00 7.57 -10.92
N PHE A 324 -9.07 8.36 -10.74
CA PHE A 324 -10.42 8.00 -11.19
C PHE A 324 -10.48 7.82 -12.71
N ASP A 325 -9.84 8.72 -13.46
CA ASP A 325 -9.76 8.65 -14.92
C ASP A 325 -9.01 7.38 -15.38
N SER A 326 -7.94 7.01 -14.66
CA SER A 326 -7.18 5.78 -14.93
C SER A 326 -8.01 4.52 -14.68
N LEU A 327 -8.82 4.49 -13.61
CA LEU A 327 -9.75 3.39 -13.34
C LEU A 327 -10.78 3.24 -14.44
N ARG A 328 -11.42 4.35 -14.86
CA ARG A 328 -12.41 4.33 -15.95
C ARG A 328 -11.81 3.92 -17.28
N THR A 329 -10.56 4.28 -17.53
CA THR A 329 -9.81 3.90 -18.75
C THR A 329 -9.47 2.41 -18.75
N GLY A 330 -9.08 1.84 -17.61
CA GLY A 330 -8.63 0.43 -17.52
C GLY A 330 -7.38 0.14 -18.33
N LYS A 331 -7.21 -1.13 -18.76
CA LYS A 331 -6.18 -1.56 -19.73
C LYS A 331 -4.75 -1.12 -19.40
N GLY A 332 -4.40 -1.21 -18.12
CA GLY A 332 -3.07 -0.84 -17.62
C GLY A 332 -2.87 0.66 -17.33
N ALA A 333 -3.91 1.50 -17.47
CA ALA A 333 -3.79 2.93 -17.16
C ALA A 333 -3.43 3.19 -15.68
N THR A 334 -3.92 2.36 -14.77
CA THR A 334 -3.56 2.43 -13.34
C THR A 334 -2.08 2.12 -13.09
N THR A 335 -1.50 1.17 -13.84
CA THR A 335 -0.05 0.89 -13.83
C THR A 335 0.74 2.10 -14.33
N VAL A 336 0.27 2.72 -15.43
CA VAL A 336 0.90 3.94 -15.99
C VAL A 336 0.84 5.09 -15.00
N TYR A 337 -0.30 5.30 -14.33
CA TYR A 337 -0.46 6.30 -13.27
C TYR A 337 0.60 6.12 -12.19
N ASN A 338 0.75 4.91 -11.65
CA ASN A 338 1.75 4.62 -10.62
C ASN A 338 3.18 4.82 -11.11
N ALA A 339 3.54 4.24 -12.25
CA ALA A 339 4.89 4.32 -12.81
C ALA A 339 5.31 5.77 -13.10
N ALA A 340 4.41 6.56 -13.70
CA ALA A 340 4.65 7.98 -13.97
C ALA A 340 4.78 8.79 -12.68
N ASN A 341 3.95 8.51 -11.66
CA ASN A 341 4.06 9.15 -10.36
C ASN A 341 5.40 8.86 -9.69
N GLU A 342 5.88 7.63 -9.69
CA GLU A 342 7.18 7.29 -9.10
C GLU A 342 8.34 8.01 -9.80
N VAL A 343 8.31 8.13 -11.14
CA VAL A 343 9.30 8.90 -11.91
C VAL A 343 9.22 10.39 -11.56
N ALA A 344 8.00 10.94 -11.47
CA ALA A 344 7.78 12.35 -11.15
C ALA A 344 8.25 12.70 -9.74
N VAL A 345 7.90 11.88 -8.75
CA VAL A 345 8.33 12.07 -7.35
C VAL A 345 9.84 11.96 -7.22
N ALA A 346 10.47 10.98 -7.88
CA ALA A 346 11.94 10.87 -7.89
C ALA A 346 12.61 12.09 -8.54
N ALA A 347 12.04 12.62 -9.61
CA ALA A 347 12.54 13.84 -10.26
C ALA A 347 12.35 15.09 -9.39
N PHE A 348 11.25 15.20 -8.65
CA PHE A 348 11.03 16.28 -7.69
C PHE A 348 12.02 16.20 -6.52
N ILE A 349 12.24 15.03 -5.93
CA ILE A 349 13.25 14.82 -4.87
C ILE A 349 14.65 15.22 -5.35
N ALA A 350 14.97 14.89 -6.60
CA ALA A 350 16.25 15.26 -7.22
C ALA A 350 16.34 16.74 -7.66
N GLY A 351 15.32 17.56 -7.41
CA GLY A 351 15.28 18.97 -7.79
C GLY A 351 15.19 19.21 -9.31
N LYS A 352 14.80 18.21 -10.10
CA LYS A 352 14.71 18.31 -11.57
C LYS A 352 13.40 18.94 -12.05
N ILE A 353 12.35 18.89 -11.25
CA ILE A 353 11.04 19.47 -11.53
C ILE A 353 10.46 20.15 -10.29
N ARG A 354 9.53 21.07 -10.47
CA ARG A 354 8.74 21.70 -9.40
C ARG A 354 7.65 20.74 -8.89
N PHE A 355 7.10 21.01 -7.71
CA PHE A 355 6.06 20.18 -7.09
C PHE A 355 4.82 20.04 -7.99
N GLY A 356 4.29 21.15 -8.53
CA GLY A 356 3.13 21.11 -9.43
C GLY A 356 3.37 20.37 -10.75
N ALA A 357 4.62 20.15 -11.14
CA ALA A 357 4.98 19.37 -12.32
C ALA A 357 4.75 17.86 -12.13
N ILE A 358 4.63 17.37 -10.88
CA ILE A 358 4.37 15.95 -10.60
C ILE A 358 3.08 15.50 -11.30
N ALA A 359 1.96 16.16 -11.03
CA ALA A 359 0.68 15.80 -11.65
C ALA A 359 0.69 15.97 -13.17
N ARG A 360 1.35 17.02 -13.68
CA ARG A 360 1.46 17.25 -15.14
C ARG A 360 2.23 16.14 -15.86
N LEU A 361 3.29 15.60 -15.25
CA LEU A 361 4.02 14.49 -15.84
C LEU A 361 3.17 13.21 -15.88
N VAL A 362 2.42 12.95 -14.82
CA VAL A 362 1.50 11.81 -14.76
C VAL A 362 0.42 11.94 -15.83
N GLU A 363 -0.22 13.11 -15.94
CA GLU A 363 -1.25 13.41 -16.95
C GLU A 363 -0.71 13.24 -18.37
N ALA A 364 0.42 13.85 -18.68
CA ALA A 364 1.04 13.75 -20.01
C ALA A 364 1.41 12.31 -20.37
N THR A 365 1.82 11.50 -19.39
CA THR A 365 2.16 10.09 -19.62
C THR A 365 0.90 9.25 -19.86
N LEU A 366 -0.18 9.52 -19.11
CA LEU A 366 -1.49 8.88 -19.30
C LEU A 366 -2.10 9.24 -20.67
N ASP A 367 -2.07 10.51 -21.06
CA ASP A 367 -2.55 10.97 -22.36
C ASP A 367 -1.83 10.27 -23.52
N ASP A 368 -0.53 10.12 -23.39
CA ASP A 368 0.27 9.41 -24.39
C ASP A 368 -0.08 7.91 -24.44
N TRP A 369 -0.30 7.31 -23.26
CA TRP A 369 -0.76 5.92 -23.17
C TRP A 369 -2.11 5.72 -23.84
N ILE A 370 -3.07 6.61 -23.60
CA ILE A 370 -4.41 6.54 -24.16
C ILE A 370 -4.37 6.72 -25.69
N ARG A 371 -3.60 7.69 -26.18
CA ARG A 371 -3.40 7.92 -27.64
C ARG A 371 -2.75 6.76 -28.35
N GLY A 372 -1.96 5.96 -27.66
CA GLY A 372 -1.30 4.76 -28.20
C GLY A 372 -2.23 3.64 -28.63
N GLY A 373 -3.55 3.78 -28.45
CA GLY A 373 -4.59 2.91 -29.01
C GLY A 373 -5.05 1.77 -28.10
N ASN A 374 -5.80 0.84 -28.69
CA ASN A 374 -6.46 -0.25 -27.96
C ASN A 374 -5.42 -1.26 -27.43
N ARG A 375 -5.32 -1.39 -26.11
CA ARG A 375 -4.40 -2.31 -25.43
C ARG A 375 -5.18 -3.48 -24.81
N ALA A 376 -4.54 -4.64 -24.76
CA ALA A 376 -5.12 -5.81 -24.12
C ALA A 376 -5.19 -5.63 -22.58
N PRO A 377 -6.15 -6.29 -21.92
CA PRO A 377 -6.12 -6.42 -20.45
C PRO A 377 -4.83 -7.08 -19.98
N LEU A 378 -4.39 -6.75 -18.75
CA LEU A 378 -3.24 -7.40 -18.13
C LEU A 378 -3.64 -8.80 -17.65
N THR A 379 -2.96 -9.82 -18.13
CA THR A 379 -3.28 -11.23 -17.84
C THR A 379 -2.20 -11.94 -17.03
N SER A 380 -1.08 -11.25 -16.78
CA SER A 380 0.04 -11.79 -16.01
C SER A 380 0.78 -10.69 -15.23
N ALA A 381 1.60 -11.11 -14.27
CA ALA A 381 2.52 -10.21 -13.58
C ALA A 381 3.56 -9.60 -14.53
N ASP A 382 4.00 -10.37 -15.52
CA ASP A 382 4.98 -9.90 -16.49
C ASP A 382 4.38 -8.86 -17.46
N ASP A 383 3.08 -8.96 -17.80
CA ASP A 383 2.36 -7.89 -18.53
C ASP A 383 2.38 -6.58 -17.72
N ALA A 384 2.03 -6.65 -16.43
CA ALA A 384 2.02 -5.48 -15.55
C ALA A 384 3.42 -4.85 -15.43
N ILE A 385 4.46 -5.66 -15.26
CA ILE A 385 5.86 -5.22 -15.19
C ILE A 385 6.29 -4.61 -16.53
N SER A 386 5.89 -5.19 -17.67
CA SER A 386 6.18 -4.65 -18.99
C SER A 386 5.54 -3.27 -19.19
N VAL A 387 4.27 -3.11 -18.79
CA VAL A 387 3.57 -1.82 -18.85
C VAL A 387 4.24 -0.80 -17.92
N ASP A 388 4.62 -1.18 -16.71
CA ASP A 388 5.36 -0.31 -15.78
C ASP A 388 6.67 0.19 -16.40
N HIS A 389 7.48 -0.70 -17.01
CA HIS A 389 8.72 -0.31 -17.69
C HIS A 389 8.48 0.65 -18.86
N VAL A 390 7.49 0.36 -19.72
CA VAL A 390 7.13 1.25 -20.84
C VAL A 390 6.72 2.62 -20.33
N ALA A 391 5.87 2.66 -19.30
CA ALA A 391 5.40 3.90 -18.71
C ALA A 391 6.52 4.73 -18.07
N ARG A 392 7.46 4.09 -17.35
CA ARG A 392 8.66 4.76 -16.78
C ARG A 392 9.53 5.37 -17.86
N ASN A 393 9.82 4.62 -18.92
CA ASN A 393 10.61 5.12 -20.03
C ASN A 393 9.92 6.31 -20.72
N ARG A 394 8.60 6.25 -20.85
CA ARG A 394 7.83 7.34 -21.44
C ARG A 394 7.80 8.58 -20.55
N ALA A 395 7.55 8.43 -19.26
CA ALA A 395 7.62 9.52 -18.30
C ALA A 395 9.01 10.18 -18.27
N ALA A 396 10.08 9.38 -18.29
CA ALA A 396 11.44 9.88 -18.35
C ALA A 396 11.73 10.69 -19.65
N ALA A 397 11.18 10.25 -20.78
CA ALA A 397 11.31 10.97 -22.05
C ALA A 397 10.51 12.30 -22.07
N LEU A 398 9.39 12.38 -21.35
CA LEU A 398 8.58 13.60 -21.23
C LEU A 398 9.13 14.60 -20.21
N LEU A 399 9.93 14.14 -19.26
CA LEU A 399 10.44 14.93 -18.15
C LEU A 399 11.10 16.27 -18.56
N PRO A 400 12.01 16.31 -19.59
CA PRO A 400 12.63 17.58 -19.99
C PRO A 400 11.62 18.62 -20.49
N GLN A 401 10.57 18.19 -21.18
CA GLN A 401 9.53 19.11 -21.70
C GLN A 401 8.67 19.67 -20.59
N ILE A 402 8.41 18.87 -19.55
CA ILE A 402 7.62 19.29 -18.37
C ILE A 402 8.47 20.25 -17.50
N ALA A 403 9.76 19.98 -17.35
CA ALA A 403 10.69 20.86 -16.61
C ALA A 403 10.81 22.26 -17.24
N LEU A 404 10.91 22.33 -18.59
CA LEU A 404 11.00 23.59 -19.33
C LEU A 404 9.72 24.44 -19.23
N LYS A 405 8.54 23.82 -19.21
CA LYS A 405 7.25 24.53 -19.05
C LYS A 405 7.02 25.07 -17.63
N ALA A 406 7.82 24.64 -16.69
CA ALA A 406 7.73 25.07 -15.29
C ALA A 406 8.73 26.22 -14.95
N SER A 407 9.63 26.54 -15.85
CA SER A 407 10.56 27.70 -15.75
C SER A 407 9.95 28.96 -16.33
#